data_5245ff482f6211062b424ae6a1591225
#
_entry.id   5245ff482f6211062b424ae6a1591225
#
_cell.length_a   1.000
_cell.length_b   1.000
_cell.length_c   1.000
_cell.angle_alpha   90.00
_cell.angle_beta   90.00
_cell.angle_gamma   90.00
#
_symmetry.space_group_name_H-M   'P 1'
#
loop_
_entity.id
_entity.type
_entity.pdbx_description
1 polymer ?
#
loop_
_entity_poly.entity_id
_entity_poly.type
_entity_poly.pdbx_seq_one_letter_code
_entity_poly.pdbx_strand_id
1 'polypeptide(L)'
;MPYGLAAWIKEAWKVPNQRATTPFTRPTKNLRDTRWALLTTGGLYIKGIQKPFDIARESNEPTWGDPTFRVIPRNIRREDIAVAHHHYNPEDVEWD
;
A
#
# COMPACT_ATOMS: atom_id res chain seq x y z
N MET A 1 15.53 -13.97 -4.81
CA MET A 1 14.87 -12.67 -4.62
C MET A 1 14.25 -12.22 -5.93
N PRO A 2 13.01 -11.76 -5.93
CA PRO A 2 12.42 -11.22 -7.14
C PRO A 2 13.23 -10.04 -7.68
N TYR A 3 13.39 -10.01 -8.99
CA TYR A 3 14.16 -8.96 -9.66
C TYR A 3 13.62 -7.54 -9.35
N GLY A 4 12.31 -7.38 -9.33
CA GLY A 4 11.67 -6.10 -9.04
C GLY A 4 11.99 -5.57 -7.64
N LEU A 5 12.07 -6.44 -6.65
CA LEU A 5 12.44 -6.06 -5.28
C LEU A 5 13.88 -5.55 -5.20
N ALA A 6 14.81 -6.21 -5.89
CA ALA A 6 16.22 -5.77 -5.93
C ALA A 6 16.36 -4.39 -6.61
N ALA A 7 15.65 -4.15 -7.70
CA ALA A 7 15.64 -2.86 -8.38
C ALA A 7 15.06 -1.76 -7.49
N TRP A 8 13.96 -2.05 -6.80
CA TRP A 8 13.33 -1.10 -5.88
C TRP A 8 14.26 -0.72 -4.73
N ILE A 9 14.95 -1.68 -4.12
CA ILE A 9 15.91 -1.42 -3.05
C ILE A 9 17.03 -0.50 -3.54
N LYS A 10 17.58 -0.76 -4.73
CA LYS A 10 18.63 0.08 -5.31
C LYS A 10 18.17 1.53 -5.49
N GLU A 11 16.95 1.74 -5.98
CA GLU A 11 16.40 3.09 -6.12
C GLU A 11 16.17 3.77 -4.78
N ALA A 12 15.66 3.05 -3.79
CA ALA A 12 15.45 3.59 -2.44
C ALA A 12 16.77 4.07 -1.79
N TRP A 13 17.86 3.36 -2.00
CA TRP A 13 19.18 3.73 -1.45
C TRP A 13 19.81 4.95 -2.11
N LYS A 14 19.35 5.33 -3.29
CA LYS A 14 19.82 6.54 -3.99
C LYS A 14 19.22 7.83 -3.43
N VAL A 15 18.17 7.75 -2.65
CA VAL A 15 17.55 8.93 -2.04
C VAL A 15 18.54 9.56 -1.06
N PRO A 16 18.87 10.85 -1.22
CA PRO A 16 19.80 11.52 -0.30
C PRO A 16 19.27 11.49 1.13
N ASN A 17 20.13 11.16 2.07
CA ASN A 17 19.79 11.24 3.47
C ASN A 17 19.72 12.71 3.89
N GLN A 18 18.53 13.29 3.84
CA GLN A 18 18.31 14.66 4.25
C GLN A 18 18.23 14.72 5.77
N ARG A 19 19.25 15.25 6.39
CA ARG A 19 19.29 15.50 7.83
C ARG A 19 18.48 16.72 8.25
N ALA A 20 17.91 17.45 7.29
CA ALA A 20 17.03 18.56 7.60
C ALA A 20 15.78 18.08 8.34
N THR A 21 15.05 18.98 8.94
CA THR A 21 13.85 18.73 9.73
C THR A 21 12.95 17.66 9.09
N THR A 22 12.69 16.58 9.83
CA THR A 22 11.71 15.59 9.43
C THR A 22 10.34 16.24 9.35
N PRO A 23 9.64 16.15 8.19
CA PRO A 23 8.29 16.67 8.09
C PRO A 23 7.39 16.03 9.12
N PHE A 24 6.78 16.83 9.97
CA PHE A 24 5.91 16.33 11.02
C PHE A 24 4.75 17.28 11.24
N THR A 25 3.53 16.78 11.10
CA THR A 25 2.31 17.52 11.41
C THR A 25 1.85 17.15 12.81
N ARG A 26 1.85 18.12 13.72
CA ARG A 26 1.40 17.88 15.09
C ARG A 26 -0.11 17.65 15.12
N PRO A 27 -0.57 16.63 15.87
CA PRO A 27 -2.00 16.49 16.15
C PRO A 27 -2.53 17.70 16.92
N THR A 28 -3.68 18.20 16.51
CA THR A 28 -4.33 19.37 17.15
C THR A 28 -5.58 18.99 17.94
N LYS A 29 -5.99 17.73 17.89
CA LYS A 29 -7.20 17.21 18.52
C LYS A 29 -6.86 16.06 19.46
N ASN A 30 -7.73 15.80 20.43
CA ASN A 30 -7.68 14.59 21.23
C ASN A 30 -7.94 13.36 20.37
N LEU A 31 -7.41 12.19 20.77
CA LEU A 31 -7.57 10.95 20.02
C LEU A 31 -9.04 10.59 19.77
N ARG A 32 -9.93 10.84 20.74
CA ARG A 32 -11.35 10.53 20.61
C ARG A 32 -12.08 11.41 19.59
N ASP A 33 -11.57 12.63 19.33
CA ASP A 33 -12.15 13.58 18.39
C ASP A 33 -11.47 13.53 17.01
N THR A 34 -10.53 12.62 16.83
CA THR A 34 -9.73 12.48 15.62
C THR A 34 -10.33 11.45 14.69
N ARG A 35 -10.39 11.79 13.40
CA ARG A 35 -10.71 10.81 12.36
C ARG A 35 -9.46 10.03 12.01
N TRP A 36 -9.54 8.71 12.06
CA TRP A 36 -8.42 7.82 11.82
C TRP A 36 -8.58 7.12 10.49
N ALA A 37 -7.47 6.96 9.80
CA ALA A 37 -7.36 6.09 8.65
C ALA A 37 -6.11 5.23 8.81
N LEU A 38 -6.20 3.99 8.38
CA LEU A 38 -5.05 3.10 8.29
C LEU A 38 -4.58 3.06 6.85
N LEU A 39 -3.30 3.31 6.65
CA LEU A 39 -2.66 3.17 5.35
C LEU A 39 -2.01 1.80 5.27
N THR A 40 -2.25 1.09 4.18
CA THR A 40 -1.60 -0.19 3.91
C THR A 40 -1.10 -0.23 2.48
N THR A 41 0.03 -0.88 2.26
CA THR A 41 0.59 -1.18 0.94
C THR A 41 0.25 -2.60 0.48
N GLY A 42 -0.66 -3.28 1.17
CA GLY A 42 -1.02 -4.67 0.93
C GLY A 42 -1.81 -4.95 -0.35
N GLY A 43 -2.15 -3.92 -1.14
CA GLY A 43 -2.86 -4.12 -2.40
C GLY A 43 -4.34 -4.47 -2.23
N LEU A 44 -4.96 -4.04 -1.15
CA LEU A 44 -6.37 -4.34 -0.87
C LEU A 44 -7.30 -3.53 -1.77
N TYR A 45 -8.37 -4.18 -2.22
CA TYR A 45 -9.44 -3.54 -2.99
C TYR A 45 -10.77 -4.26 -2.78
N ILE A 46 -11.89 -3.58 -3.08
CA ILE A 46 -13.23 -4.16 -2.94
C ILE A 46 -13.58 -4.92 -4.22
N LYS A 47 -13.87 -6.20 -4.10
CA LYS A 47 -14.27 -7.08 -5.20
C LYS A 47 -15.49 -6.53 -5.93
N GLY A 48 -15.44 -6.50 -7.26
CA GLY A 48 -16.57 -6.12 -8.11
C GLY A 48 -16.90 -4.64 -8.14
N ILE A 49 -16.31 -3.82 -7.26
CA ILE A 49 -16.54 -2.38 -7.19
C ILE A 49 -15.29 -1.60 -7.58
N GLN A 50 -14.15 -1.97 -7.01
CA GLN A 50 -12.89 -1.31 -7.29
C GLN A 50 -12.03 -2.14 -8.25
N LYS A 51 -11.29 -1.44 -9.11
CA LYS A 51 -10.35 -2.10 -10.01
C LYS A 51 -9.14 -2.62 -9.22
N PRO A 52 -8.67 -3.84 -9.48
CA PRO A 52 -7.43 -4.34 -8.89
C PRO A 52 -6.22 -3.47 -9.27
N PHE A 53 -5.18 -3.51 -8.46
CA PHE A 53 -3.90 -2.90 -8.83
C PHE A 53 -3.28 -3.63 -10.02
N ASP A 54 -2.52 -2.93 -10.85
CA ASP A 54 -1.94 -3.46 -12.08
C ASP A 54 -0.65 -4.25 -11.78
N ILE A 55 -0.81 -5.43 -11.21
CA ILE A 55 0.32 -6.31 -10.89
C ILE A 55 1.00 -6.87 -12.13
N ALA A 56 0.30 -6.97 -13.25
CA ALA A 56 0.89 -7.44 -14.51
C ALA A 56 1.93 -6.44 -15.02
N ARG A 57 1.62 -5.15 -15.02
CA ARG A 57 2.57 -4.10 -15.38
C ARG A 57 3.73 -4.03 -14.38
N GLU A 58 3.44 -4.13 -13.10
CA GLU A 58 4.45 -4.14 -12.04
C GLU A 58 5.44 -5.29 -12.22
N SER A 59 4.98 -6.45 -12.66
CA SER A 59 5.84 -7.60 -12.94
C SER A 59 6.75 -7.38 -14.15
N ASN A 60 6.29 -6.63 -15.15
CA ASN A 60 7.05 -6.35 -16.37
C ASN A 60 7.98 -5.15 -16.26
N GLU A 61 7.67 -4.22 -15.38
CA GLU A 61 8.43 -2.98 -15.16
C GLU A 61 8.89 -2.93 -13.69
N PRO A 62 10.08 -3.45 -13.36
CA PRO A 62 10.49 -3.67 -11.95
C PRO A 62 10.55 -2.41 -11.09
N THR A 63 10.70 -1.24 -11.69
CA THR A 63 10.76 0.04 -10.97
C THR A 63 9.44 0.80 -10.97
N TRP A 64 8.42 0.28 -11.65
CA TRP A 64 7.10 0.89 -11.68
C TRP A 64 6.24 0.36 -10.54
N GLY A 65 5.50 1.26 -9.92
CA GLY A 65 4.47 0.92 -8.95
C GLY A 65 3.15 1.57 -9.35
N ASP A 66 2.04 0.93 -9.08
CA ASP A 66 0.71 1.49 -9.34
C ASP A 66 0.49 2.69 -8.41
N PRO A 67 0.37 3.92 -8.96
CA PRO A 67 0.24 5.12 -8.13
C PRO A 67 -1.18 5.36 -7.61
N THR A 68 -2.11 4.50 -7.98
CA THR A 68 -3.51 4.65 -7.57
C THR A 68 -3.72 4.13 -6.13
N PHE A 69 -4.77 4.62 -5.49
CA PHE A 69 -5.14 4.15 -4.16
C PHE A 69 -6.63 3.78 -4.11
N ARG A 70 -6.99 3.01 -3.10
CA ARG A 70 -8.38 2.61 -2.85
C ARG A 70 -8.77 3.02 -1.44
N VAL A 71 -9.94 3.58 -1.29
CA VAL A 71 -10.52 3.86 0.02
C VAL A 71 -11.49 2.73 0.36
N ILE A 72 -11.23 2.06 1.47
CA ILE A 72 -12.04 0.95 1.95
C ILE A 72 -12.77 1.42 3.20
N PRO A 73 -14.11 1.40 3.22
CA PRO A 73 -14.86 1.82 4.39
C PRO A 73 -14.68 0.85 5.57
N ARG A 74 -14.75 1.38 6.77
CA ARG A 74 -14.56 0.60 8.01
C ARG A 74 -15.52 -0.60 8.13
N ASN A 75 -16.73 -0.44 7.61
CA ASN A 75 -17.80 -1.45 7.73
C ASN A 75 -17.80 -2.47 6.59
N ILE A 76 -16.73 -2.52 5.78
CA ILE A 76 -16.63 -3.51 4.70
C ILE A 76 -16.60 -4.91 5.29
N ARG A 77 -17.25 -5.86 4.60
CA ARG A 77 -17.18 -7.26 4.99
C ARG A 77 -15.88 -7.88 4.48
N ARG A 78 -15.33 -8.78 5.26
CA ARG A 78 -14.06 -9.45 4.94
C ARG A 78 -14.11 -10.19 3.60
N GLU A 79 -15.23 -10.86 3.31
CA GLU A 79 -15.40 -11.60 2.06
C GLU A 79 -15.47 -10.71 0.82
N ASP A 80 -15.69 -9.42 1.00
CA ASP A 80 -15.74 -8.46 -0.11
C ASP A 80 -14.37 -7.83 -0.43
N ILE A 81 -13.35 -8.15 0.35
CA ILE A 81 -11.99 -7.66 0.15
C ILE A 81 -11.17 -8.68 -0.64
N ALA A 82 -10.39 -8.19 -1.60
CA ALA A 82 -9.39 -8.98 -2.31
C ALA A 82 -8.04 -8.31 -2.26
N VAL A 83 -7.01 -9.06 -2.61
CA VAL A 83 -5.61 -8.63 -2.59
C VAL A 83 -5.04 -8.72 -4.00
N ALA A 84 -4.48 -7.62 -4.49
CA ALA A 84 -3.71 -7.57 -5.71
C ALA A 84 -2.30 -7.06 -5.37
N HIS A 85 -1.46 -7.95 -4.90
CA HIS A 85 -0.09 -7.63 -4.53
C HIS A 85 0.87 -8.69 -5.08
N HIS A 86 1.96 -8.22 -5.68
CA HIS A 86 2.91 -9.10 -6.37
C HIS A 86 3.72 -10.00 -5.41
N HIS A 87 3.95 -9.54 -4.20
CA HIS A 87 4.83 -10.20 -3.24
C HIS A 87 4.11 -10.85 -2.06
N TYR A 88 2.82 -10.65 -1.90
CA TYR A 88 2.05 -11.23 -0.80
C TYR A 88 1.25 -12.44 -1.26
N ASN A 89 1.18 -13.44 -0.40
CA ASN A 89 0.22 -14.51 -0.57
C ASN A 89 -1.17 -14.00 -0.16
N PRO A 90 -2.15 -13.96 -1.08
CA PRO A 90 -3.50 -13.48 -0.75
C PRO A 90 -4.16 -14.26 0.39
N GLU A 91 -3.90 -15.55 0.50
CA GLU A 91 -4.47 -16.38 1.56
C GLU A 91 -4.04 -15.92 2.95
N ASP A 92 -2.77 -15.56 3.12
CA ASP A 92 -2.25 -15.09 4.40
C ASP A 92 -2.89 -13.76 4.82
N VAL A 93 -3.13 -12.88 3.86
CA VAL A 93 -3.73 -11.56 4.12
C VAL A 93 -5.23 -11.69 4.41
N GLU A 94 -5.91 -12.61 3.74
CA GLU A 94 -7.36 -12.83 3.94
C GLU A 94 -7.70 -13.40 5.32
N TRP A 95 -6.76 -14.07 5.97
CA TRP A 95 -6.96 -14.65 7.30
C TRP A 95 -6.79 -13.65 8.45
N ASP A 96 -6.10 -12.60 8.23
CA ASP A 96 -5.80 -11.60 9.23
C ASP A 96 -6.65 -10.35 9.02
#